data_f0db0d55acf924e955633f76fadfbeee
#
_entry.id   f0db0d55acf924e955633f76fadfbeee
#
_cell.length_a   1.000
_cell.length_b   1.000
_cell.length_c   1.000
_cell.angle_alpha   90.00
_cell.angle_beta   90.00
_cell.angle_gamma   90.00
#
_symmetry.space_group_name_H-M   'P 1'
#
loop_
_entity.id
_entity.type
_entity.pdbx_description
1 polymer ?
#
loop_
_entity_poly.entity_id
_entity_poly.type
_entity_poly.pdbx_seq_one_letter_code
_entity_poly.pdbx_strand_id
1 'polypeptide(L)'
;MKMNRFIFAALLIFCAVVARADQDFESWKTDFYQQALSHKVSNATLDKYFLNAEYLPRVIELDRAQPEFTSSFGNYMKRAVSDTRISKAKQLLKNHSRILGRVEELYGVPAHYLLAFWGVETNFGAIKGKVNTLNALATLAFDPRRSGFFS
;
A
#
# COMPACT_ATOMS: atom_id res chain seq x y z
N MET A 1 -41.16 -7.49 -16.89
CA MET A 1 -40.21 -6.64 -17.66
C MET A 1 -39.94 -5.29 -16.98
N LYS A 2 -39.93 -5.23 -15.63
CA LYS A 2 -39.63 -3.99 -14.85
C LYS A 2 -38.26 -4.00 -14.15
N MET A 3 -37.55 -5.10 -14.15
CA MET A 3 -36.29 -5.29 -13.44
C MET A 3 -35.08 -4.59 -14.08
N ASN A 4 -35.08 -4.39 -15.42
CA ASN A 4 -33.92 -3.80 -16.13
C ASN A 4 -33.74 -2.28 -15.91
N ARG A 5 -34.79 -1.54 -15.54
CA ARG A 5 -34.68 -0.07 -15.38
C ARG A 5 -33.93 0.34 -14.11
N PHE A 6 -34.07 -0.43 -13.02
CA PHE A 6 -33.36 -0.19 -11.75
C PHE A 6 -31.87 -0.56 -11.84
N ILE A 7 -31.55 -1.63 -12.56
CA ILE A 7 -30.15 -2.03 -12.78
C ILE A 7 -29.42 -0.99 -13.64
N PHE A 8 -30.07 -0.46 -14.68
CA PHE A 8 -29.50 0.59 -15.54
C PHE A 8 -29.32 1.91 -14.79
N ALA A 9 -30.28 2.30 -13.94
CA ALA A 9 -30.17 3.51 -13.13
C ALA A 9 -29.04 3.38 -12.08
N ALA A 10 -28.91 2.23 -11.42
CA ALA A 10 -27.83 1.97 -10.46
C ALA A 10 -26.44 1.99 -11.14
N LEU A 11 -26.32 1.46 -12.35
CA LEU A 11 -25.07 1.46 -13.13
C LEU A 11 -24.68 2.88 -13.54
N LEU A 12 -25.63 3.72 -13.96
CA LEU A 12 -25.40 5.12 -14.33
C LEU A 12 -24.99 5.97 -13.12
N ILE A 13 -25.58 5.74 -11.95
CA ILE A 13 -25.21 6.43 -10.71
C ILE A 13 -23.79 6.02 -10.28
N PHE A 14 -23.43 4.76 -10.38
CA PHE A 14 -22.10 4.27 -10.06
C PHE A 14 -21.03 4.86 -10.99
N CYS A 15 -21.27 4.90 -12.30
CA CYS A 15 -20.36 5.56 -13.25
C CYS A 15 -20.20 7.07 -12.98
N ALA A 16 -21.26 7.76 -12.58
CA ALA A 16 -21.19 9.19 -12.28
C ALA A 16 -20.38 9.48 -11.01
N VAL A 17 -20.44 8.62 -9.99
CA VAL A 17 -19.67 8.76 -8.74
C VAL A 17 -18.17 8.52 -8.99
N VAL A 18 -17.80 7.52 -9.78
CA VAL A 18 -16.41 7.26 -10.13
C VAL A 18 -15.82 8.39 -10.95
N ALA A 19 -16.53 8.87 -11.97
CA ALA A 19 -16.09 9.98 -12.83
C ALA A 19 -15.87 11.27 -12.01
N ARG A 20 -16.68 11.52 -10.98
CA ARG A 20 -16.55 12.69 -10.12
C ARG A 20 -15.31 12.56 -9.20
N ALA A 21 -15.06 11.38 -8.65
CA ALA A 21 -13.88 11.13 -7.80
C ALA A 21 -12.57 11.29 -8.60
N ASP A 22 -12.53 10.85 -9.85
CA ASP A 22 -11.38 11.05 -10.74
C ASP A 22 -11.15 12.53 -11.05
N GLN A 23 -12.21 13.30 -11.30
CA GLN A 23 -12.12 14.75 -11.55
C GLN A 23 -11.64 15.51 -10.31
N ASP A 24 -12.14 15.13 -9.12
CA ASP A 24 -11.72 15.72 -7.85
C ASP A 24 -10.25 15.38 -7.56
N PHE A 25 -9.78 14.17 -7.92
CA PHE A 25 -8.38 13.75 -7.78
C PHE A 25 -7.45 14.54 -8.72
N GLU A 26 -7.83 14.79 -9.96
CA GLU A 26 -7.04 15.60 -10.91
C GLU A 26 -6.89 17.06 -10.43
N SER A 27 -7.95 17.63 -9.87
CA SER A 27 -7.91 18.97 -9.26
C SER A 27 -6.95 18.99 -8.08
N TRP A 28 -7.08 18.05 -7.14
CA TRP A 28 -6.19 17.89 -6.01
C TRP A 28 -4.73 17.71 -6.43
N LYS A 29 -4.50 16.91 -7.46
CA LYS A 29 -3.14 16.65 -8.00
C LYS A 29 -2.47 17.93 -8.48
N THR A 30 -3.24 18.83 -9.08
CA THR A 30 -2.75 20.15 -9.51
C THR A 30 -2.30 21.00 -8.31
N ASP A 31 -3.10 21.05 -7.26
CA ASP A 31 -2.78 21.80 -6.03
C ASP A 31 -1.58 21.20 -5.31
N PHE A 32 -1.55 19.86 -5.20
CA PHE A 32 -0.44 19.13 -4.57
C PHE A 32 0.89 19.33 -5.34
N TYR A 33 0.85 19.42 -6.66
CA TYR A 33 2.02 19.72 -7.48
C TYR A 33 2.64 21.06 -7.07
N GLN A 34 1.83 22.11 -6.90
CA GLN A 34 2.31 23.43 -6.44
C GLN A 34 2.86 23.38 -5.02
N GLN A 35 2.22 22.63 -4.13
CA GLN A 35 2.70 22.40 -2.77
C GLN A 35 4.08 21.71 -2.79
N ALA A 36 4.25 20.66 -3.58
CA ALA A 36 5.52 19.93 -3.71
C ALA A 36 6.66 20.81 -4.23
N LEU A 37 6.37 21.72 -5.18
CA LEU A 37 7.33 22.73 -5.64
C LEU A 37 7.79 23.64 -4.50
N SER A 38 6.86 24.09 -3.64
CA SER A 38 7.18 24.91 -2.48
C SER A 38 8.10 24.19 -1.48
N HIS A 39 8.03 22.86 -1.43
CA HIS A 39 8.93 21.99 -0.67
C HIS A 39 10.21 21.58 -1.42
N LYS A 40 10.56 22.31 -2.49
CA LYS A 40 11.80 22.14 -3.29
C LYS A 40 11.89 20.83 -4.07
N VAL A 41 10.78 20.15 -4.35
CA VAL A 41 10.74 19.07 -5.32
C VAL A 41 10.84 19.68 -6.72
N SER A 42 11.73 19.18 -7.58
CA SER A 42 11.91 19.75 -8.90
C SER A 42 10.76 19.44 -9.87
N ASN A 43 10.46 20.36 -10.80
CA ASN A 43 9.51 20.12 -11.89
C ASN A 43 9.84 18.81 -12.62
N ALA A 44 11.11 18.56 -12.97
CA ALA A 44 11.51 17.35 -13.67
C ALA A 44 11.13 16.06 -12.91
N THR A 45 11.19 16.08 -11.58
CA THR A 45 10.77 14.95 -10.74
C THR A 45 9.26 14.77 -10.77
N LEU A 46 8.53 15.87 -10.61
CA LEU A 46 7.06 15.85 -10.59
C LEU A 46 6.49 15.46 -11.95
N ASP A 47 7.01 16.02 -13.03
CA ASP A 47 6.59 15.70 -14.41
C ASP A 47 6.84 14.23 -14.74
N LYS A 48 8.00 13.70 -14.33
CA LYS A 48 8.38 12.33 -14.63
C LYS A 48 7.57 11.29 -13.84
N TYR A 49 7.27 11.57 -12.59
CA TYR A 49 6.76 10.55 -11.68
C TYR A 49 5.34 10.84 -11.17
N PHE A 50 4.96 12.09 -10.94
CA PHE A 50 3.71 12.42 -10.28
C PHE A 50 2.60 12.85 -11.26
N LEU A 51 2.93 13.49 -12.36
CA LEU A 51 1.94 14.01 -13.31
C LEU A 51 0.98 12.92 -13.84
N ASN A 52 1.49 11.70 -14.02
CA ASN A 52 0.73 10.55 -14.49
C ASN A 52 0.20 9.66 -13.34
N ALA A 53 0.15 10.18 -12.10
CA ALA A 53 -0.43 9.43 -11.00
C ALA A 53 -1.93 9.24 -11.20
N GLU A 54 -2.40 8.01 -10.96
CA GLU A 54 -3.80 7.58 -11.14
C GLU A 54 -4.46 7.35 -9.78
N TYR A 55 -5.75 7.70 -9.68
CA TYR A 55 -6.56 7.40 -8.52
C TYR A 55 -6.92 5.91 -8.48
N LEU A 56 -6.63 5.26 -7.36
CA LEU A 56 -6.85 3.82 -7.16
C LEU A 56 -7.85 3.57 -6.02
N PRO A 57 -9.17 3.59 -6.25
CA PRO A 57 -10.20 3.38 -5.21
C PRO A 57 -9.97 2.11 -4.38
N ARG A 58 -9.44 1.05 -5.01
CA ARG A 58 -9.12 -0.21 -4.34
C ARG A 58 -8.09 -0.06 -3.22
N VAL A 59 -7.19 0.92 -3.30
CA VAL A 59 -6.22 1.22 -2.23
C VAL A 59 -6.93 1.70 -0.97
N ILE A 60 -7.94 2.57 -1.13
CA ILE A 60 -8.77 3.06 -0.01
C ILE A 60 -9.56 1.91 0.64
N GLU A 61 -10.16 1.04 -0.18
CA GLU A 61 -10.88 -0.13 0.34
C GLU A 61 -9.97 -1.05 1.16
N LEU A 62 -8.76 -1.34 0.65
CA LEU A 62 -7.78 -2.18 1.35
C LEU A 62 -7.27 -1.52 2.63
N ASP A 63 -7.02 -0.21 2.61
CA ASP A 63 -6.60 0.54 3.79
C ASP A 63 -7.68 0.53 4.90
N ARG A 64 -8.96 0.57 4.52
CA ARG A 64 -10.08 0.48 5.48
C ARG A 64 -10.33 -0.93 6.00
N ALA A 65 -9.94 -1.95 5.24
CA ALA A 65 -10.18 -3.36 5.55
C ALA A 65 -8.95 -4.07 6.15
N GLN A 66 -8.01 -3.33 6.75
CA GLN A 66 -6.76 -3.89 7.32
C GLN A 66 -7.07 -4.94 8.42
N PRO A 67 -6.59 -6.19 8.27
CA PRO A 67 -6.92 -7.30 9.18
C PRO A 67 -6.52 -7.07 10.63
N GLU A 68 -5.46 -6.29 10.87
CA GLU A 68 -4.96 -5.91 12.20
C GLU A 68 -5.98 -5.10 13.01
N PHE A 69 -6.88 -4.37 12.34
CA PHE A 69 -7.96 -3.61 12.99
C PHE A 69 -9.29 -4.34 13.02
N THR A 70 -9.46 -5.40 12.20
CA THR A 70 -10.74 -6.11 12.03
C THR A 70 -10.73 -7.53 12.59
N SER A 71 -9.55 -8.09 12.88
CA SER A 71 -9.40 -9.46 13.41
C SER A 71 -9.06 -9.44 14.89
N SER A 72 -9.50 -10.48 15.62
CA SER A 72 -8.97 -10.70 16.96
C SER A 72 -7.45 -10.97 16.94
N PHE A 73 -6.75 -10.57 17.99
CA PHE A 73 -5.30 -10.79 18.12
C PHE A 73 -4.91 -12.26 17.88
N GLY A 74 -5.65 -13.21 18.46
CA GLY A 74 -5.37 -14.63 18.28
C GLY A 74 -5.48 -15.10 16.82
N ASN A 75 -6.48 -14.61 16.08
CA ASN A 75 -6.63 -14.93 14.65
C ASN A 75 -5.56 -14.27 13.79
N TYR A 76 -5.17 -13.03 14.11
CA TYR A 76 -4.05 -12.37 13.47
C TYR A 76 -2.75 -13.15 13.68
N MET A 77 -2.42 -13.49 14.92
CA MET A 77 -1.21 -14.23 15.25
C MET A 77 -1.13 -15.60 14.58
N LYS A 78 -2.21 -16.38 14.54
CA LYS A 78 -2.24 -17.68 13.84
C LYS A 78 -1.89 -17.55 12.35
N ARG A 79 -2.29 -16.45 11.70
CA ARG A 79 -1.96 -16.19 10.28
C ARG A 79 -0.55 -15.63 10.10
N ALA A 80 -0.14 -14.72 10.99
CA ALA A 80 1.16 -14.07 10.91
C ALA A 80 2.31 -15.03 11.27
N VAL A 81 2.09 -15.93 12.24
CA VAL A 81 3.12 -16.86 12.78
C VAL A 81 2.67 -18.29 12.53
N SER A 82 2.66 -18.73 11.25
CA SER A 82 2.36 -20.11 10.89
C SER A 82 3.60 -21.00 10.94
N ASP A 83 3.41 -22.31 11.18
CA ASP A 83 4.52 -23.29 11.20
C ASP A 83 5.31 -23.30 9.90
N THR A 84 4.61 -23.12 8.77
CA THR A 84 5.24 -23.01 7.45
C THR A 84 6.17 -21.80 7.36
N ARG A 85 5.74 -20.64 7.88
CA ARG A 85 6.55 -19.42 7.90
C ARG A 85 7.75 -19.57 8.83
N ILE A 86 7.55 -20.17 10.01
CA ILE A 86 8.64 -20.46 10.97
C ILE A 86 9.68 -21.39 10.34
N SER A 87 9.24 -22.48 9.71
CA SER A 87 10.13 -23.44 9.06
C SER A 87 10.93 -22.80 7.93
N LYS A 88 10.28 -21.96 7.12
CA LYS A 88 10.93 -21.17 6.04
C LYS A 88 11.96 -20.20 6.61
N ALA A 89 11.64 -19.48 7.70
CA ALA A 89 12.56 -18.56 8.36
C ALA A 89 13.81 -19.30 8.86
N LYS A 90 13.65 -20.46 9.52
CA LYS A 90 14.77 -21.28 9.99
C LYS A 90 15.67 -21.75 8.84
N GLN A 91 15.09 -22.12 7.70
CA GLN A 91 15.85 -22.48 6.49
C GLN A 91 16.63 -21.28 5.94
N LEU A 92 15.99 -20.11 5.83
CA LEU A 92 16.63 -18.90 5.32
C LEU A 92 17.72 -18.38 6.27
N LEU A 93 17.54 -18.53 7.58
CA LEU A 93 18.57 -18.21 8.57
C LEU A 93 19.86 -18.98 8.30
N LYS A 94 19.77 -20.27 7.98
CA LYS A 94 20.91 -21.09 7.61
C LYS A 94 21.52 -20.68 6.27
N ASN A 95 20.66 -20.51 5.25
CA ASN A 95 21.09 -20.22 3.88
C ASN A 95 21.75 -18.85 3.73
N HIS A 96 21.35 -17.88 4.58
CA HIS A 96 21.82 -16.49 4.54
C HIS A 96 22.64 -16.10 5.77
N SER A 97 23.13 -17.09 6.56
CA SER A 97 23.85 -16.86 7.83
C SER A 97 24.99 -15.84 7.71
N ARG A 98 25.78 -15.91 6.63
CA ARG A 98 26.92 -15.02 6.39
C ARG A 98 26.48 -13.56 6.26
N ILE A 99 25.46 -13.26 5.44
CA ILE A 99 25.01 -11.88 5.24
C ILE A 99 24.24 -11.36 6.45
N LEU A 100 23.41 -12.21 7.05
CA LEU A 100 22.67 -11.86 8.26
C LEU A 100 23.60 -11.57 9.44
N GLY A 101 24.64 -12.38 9.65
CA GLY A 101 25.66 -12.13 10.66
C GLY A 101 26.40 -10.82 10.43
N ARG A 102 26.73 -10.48 9.18
CA ARG A 102 27.36 -9.20 8.87
C ARG A 102 26.45 -7.99 9.13
N VAL A 103 25.15 -8.12 8.86
CA VAL A 103 24.16 -7.07 9.18
C VAL A 103 24.02 -6.90 10.69
N GLU A 104 23.97 -8.02 11.44
CA GLU A 104 23.93 -7.99 12.88
C GLU A 104 25.18 -7.32 13.48
N GLU A 105 26.36 -7.62 12.97
CA GLU A 105 27.63 -7.00 13.38
C GLU A 105 27.66 -5.49 13.10
N LEU A 106 27.20 -5.06 11.92
CA LEU A 106 27.26 -3.65 11.50
C LEU A 106 26.17 -2.77 12.13
N TYR A 107 24.98 -3.31 12.35
CA TYR A 107 23.80 -2.54 12.74
C TYR A 107 23.24 -2.93 14.10
N GLY A 108 23.74 -3.98 14.74
CA GLY A 108 23.26 -4.45 16.04
C GLY A 108 21.86 -5.07 16.01
N VAL A 109 21.32 -5.38 14.82
CA VAL A 109 19.98 -5.97 14.66
C VAL A 109 20.10 -7.49 14.52
N PRO A 110 19.62 -8.29 15.50
CA PRO A 110 19.72 -9.74 15.43
C PRO A 110 19.02 -10.32 14.21
N ALA A 111 19.64 -11.32 13.59
CA ALA A 111 19.18 -11.92 12.32
C ALA A 111 17.74 -12.41 12.34
N HIS A 112 17.24 -12.89 13.47
CA HIS A 112 15.87 -13.39 13.60
C HIS A 112 14.81 -12.28 13.50
N TYR A 113 15.11 -11.04 13.91
CA TYR A 113 14.21 -9.90 13.70
C TYR A 113 14.10 -9.54 12.22
N LEU A 114 15.22 -9.50 11.50
CA LEU A 114 15.22 -9.25 10.05
C LEU A 114 14.38 -10.27 9.30
N LEU A 115 14.53 -11.56 9.66
CA LEU A 115 13.74 -12.63 9.05
C LEU A 115 12.26 -12.56 9.43
N ALA A 116 11.92 -12.17 10.66
CA ALA A 116 10.54 -11.99 11.08
C ALA A 116 9.85 -10.90 10.25
N PHE A 117 10.46 -9.72 10.12
CA PHE A 117 9.96 -8.66 9.26
C PHE A 117 9.83 -9.11 7.80
N TRP A 118 10.89 -9.69 7.23
CA TRP A 118 10.85 -10.17 5.85
C TRP A 118 9.75 -11.19 5.60
N GLY A 119 9.53 -12.07 6.59
CA GLY A 119 8.46 -13.07 6.54
C GLY A 119 7.06 -12.47 6.62
N VAL A 120 6.83 -11.51 7.52
CA VAL A 120 5.51 -10.89 7.71
C VAL A 120 5.17 -9.97 6.54
N GLU A 121 6.09 -9.13 6.09
CA GLU A 121 5.86 -8.11 5.07
C GLU A 121 5.65 -8.70 3.67
N THR A 122 6.49 -9.65 3.27
CA THR A 122 6.51 -10.10 1.87
C THR A 122 6.49 -11.62 1.69
N ASN A 123 6.24 -12.37 2.78
CA ASN A 123 6.42 -13.81 2.77
C ASN A 123 7.79 -14.23 2.18
N PHE A 124 8.85 -13.61 2.70
CA PHE A 124 10.24 -13.79 2.25
C PHE A 124 10.46 -13.46 0.77
N GLY A 125 9.84 -12.40 0.29
CA GLY A 125 9.95 -11.92 -1.08
C GLY A 125 9.09 -12.69 -2.11
N ALA A 126 8.27 -13.65 -1.66
CA ALA A 126 7.35 -14.37 -2.54
C ALA A 126 6.15 -13.51 -2.99
N ILE A 127 5.75 -12.54 -2.16
CA ILE A 127 4.67 -11.61 -2.46
C ILE A 127 5.30 -10.27 -2.82
N LYS A 128 5.27 -9.94 -4.10
CA LYS A 128 5.64 -8.61 -4.61
C LYS A 128 4.36 -7.84 -4.87
N GLY A 129 4.27 -6.61 -4.39
CA GLY A 129 3.15 -5.73 -4.70
C GLY A 129 3.00 -5.56 -6.23
N LYS A 130 1.74 -5.50 -6.69
CA LYS A 130 1.40 -5.26 -8.11
C LYS A 130 0.92 -3.83 -8.35
N VAL A 131 0.66 -3.10 -7.28
CA VAL A 131 0.16 -1.73 -7.33
C VAL A 131 1.33 -0.76 -7.48
N ASN A 132 1.20 0.21 -8.36
CA ASN A 132 2.17 1.30 -8.45
C ASN A 132 2.21 2.06 -7.13
N THR A 133 3.38 2.12 -6.51
CA THR A 133 3.56 2.72 -5.17
C THR A 133 3.21 4.20 -5.18
N LEU A 134 3.56 4.94 -6.23
CA LEU A 134 3.26 6.36 -6.32
C LEU A 134 1.75 6.60 -6.45
N ASN A 135 1.06 5.84 -7.30
CA ASN A 135 -0.40 5.92 -7.42
C ASN A 135 -1.09 5.60 -6.08
N ALA A 136 -0.61 4.57 -5.37
CA ALA A 136 -1.14 4.22 -4.05
C ALA A 136 -0.93 5.34 -3.02
N LEU A 137 0.26 5.92 -2.95
CA LEU A 137 0.58 7.03 -2.03
C LEU A 137 -0.22 8.29 -2.38
N ALA A 138 -0.32 8.66 -3.66
CA ALA A 138 -1.13 9.78 -4.12
C ALA A 138 -2.62 9.59 -3.76
N THR A 139 -3.14 8.37 -3.96
CA THR A 139 -4.51 8.03 -3.57
C THR A 139 -4.75 8.18 -2.05
N LEU A 140 -3.80 7.73 -1.22
CA LEU A 140 -3.90 7.88 0.24
C LEU A 140 -3.72 9.32 0.71
N ALA A 141 -2.88 10.11 0.04
CA ALA A 141 -2.73 11.54 0.30
C ALA A 141 -4.00 12.33 -0.07
N PHE A 142 -4.70 11.91 -1.11
CA PHE A 142 -5.99 12.46 -1.52
C PHE A 142 -7.13 12.08 -0.56
N ASP A 143 -7.12 10.90 0.09
CA ASP A 143 -8.16 10.50 1.05
C ASP A 143 -8.15 11.43 2.29
N PRO A 144 -9.24 12.18 2.59
CA PRO A 144 -9.29 13.11 3.72
C PRO A 144 -8.94 12.46 5.07
N ARG A 145 -9.17 11.15 5.21
CA ARG A 145 -8.84 10.41 6.43
C ARG A 145 -7.33 10.22 6.63
N ARG A 146 -6.58 10.19 5.55
CA ARG A 146 -5.14 9.91 5.54
C ARG A 146 -4.27 11.09 5.10
N SER A 147 -4.87 12.12 4.53
CA SER A 147 -4.14 13.26 3.97
C SER A 147 -3.10 13.84 4.93
N GLY A 148 -3.45 14.05 6.20
CA GLY A 148 -2.53 14.61 7.19
C GLY A 148 -1.29 13.75 7.51
N PHE A 149 -1.26 12.48 7.06
CA PHE A 149 -0.11 11.59 7.23
C PHE A 149 0.71 11.45 5.93
N PHE A 150 0.06 11.52 4.75
CA PHE A 150 0.69 11.25 3.46
C PHE A 150 1.00 12.51 2.63
N SER A 151 0.58 13.71 3.08
CA SER A 151 0.83 14.99 2.38
C SER A 151 2.09 15.69 2.86
#